data_e3923761789c5fe659588d8309060d93
#
_entry.id   e3923761789c5fe659588d8309060d93
#
_cell.length_a   1.000
_cell.length_b   1.000
_cell.length_c   1.000
_cell.angle_alpha   90.00
_cell.angle_beta   90.00
_cell.angle_gamma   90.00
#
_symmetry.space_group_name_H-M   'P 1'
#
loop_
_entity.id
_entity.type
_entity.pdbx_description
1 polymer ?
#
loop_
_entity_poly.entity_id
_entity_poly.type
_entity_poly.pdbx_seq_one_letter_code
_entity_poly.pdbx_strand_id
1 'polypeptide(L)'
;SKTEASAEESASLARTIGVGQAKVFKTISEMVAHPDINALWICAPNYTRVEVMEEIVDSIENGKGELIGVACEKPLGRNVKEAKKVLELTERVGLLDGYLENQVFAPSVTRGKEIIWSRGAKATGRPYLARASEEHSGPHMPWFWEGELQGGGVLNDMMCHSVEEARFMLTDPKKTRESLTPISVNAYASCLKWQRPEYAEILKKNSNGKTDYINRPSEDFARSLI
;
A
#
# COMPACT_ATOMS: atom_id res chain seq x y z
N SER A 1 -10.70 10.10 -6.63
CA SER A 1 -11.91 9.32 -6.30
C SER A 1 -12.62 8.87 -7.58
N LYS A 2 -13.36 7.76 -7.53
CA LYS A 2 -14.05 7.21 -8.71
C LYS A 2 -15.28 8.04 -9.13
N THR A 3 -15.87 8.78 -8.21
CA THR A 3 -17.05 9.61 -8.45
C THR A 3 -16.84 11.02 -7.92
N GLU A 4 -17.45 12.01 -8.57
CA GLU A 4 -17.41 13.40 -8.14
C GLU A 4 -18.01 13.57 -6.73
N ALA A 5 -19.09 12.85 -6.41
CA ALA A 5 -19.69 12.88 -5.08
C ALA A 5 -18.74 12.44 -3.97
N SER A 6 -18.01 11.32 -4.19
CA SER A 6 -17.02 10.84 -3.22
C SER A 6 -15.78 11.73 -3.14
N ALA A 7 -15.42 12.40 -4.23
CA ALA A 7 -14.35 13.40 -4.22
C ALA A 7 -14.75 14.65 -3.41
N GLU A 8 -15.98 15.12 -3.60
CA GLU A 8 -16.49 16.27 -2.85
C GLU A 8 -16.67 15.96 -1.36
N GLU A 9 -17.11 14.76 -1.00
CA GLU A 9 -17.17 14.31 0.39
C GLU A 9 -15.79 14.40 1.06
N SER A 10 -14.74 13.89 0.38
CA SER A 10 -13.36 13.97 0.89
C SER A 10 -12.85 15.40 0.98
N ALA A 11 -13.13 16.23 -0.02
CA ALA A 11 -12.72 17.63 -0.03
C ALA A 11 -13.45 18.43 1.05
N SER A 12 -14.74 18.18 1.24
CA SER A 12 -15.54 18.80 2.32
C SER A 12 -15.02 18.42 3.70
N LEU A 13 -14.69 17.15 3.91
CA LEU A 13 -14.07 16.68 5.15
C LEU A 13 -12.75 17.40 5.42
N ALA A 14 -11.86 17.48 4.43
CA ALA A 14 -10.57 18.17 4.56
C ALA A 14 -10.74 19.64 4.98
N ARG A 15 -11.68 20.35 4.35
CA ARG A 15 -12.03 21.74 4.73
C ARG A 15 -12.57 21.83 6.16
N THR A 16 -13.44 20.89 6.54
CA THR A 16 -14.09 20.87 7.88
C THR A 16 -13.08 20.66 9.01
N ILE A 17 -12.12 19.75 8.81
CA ILE A 17 -11.08 19.47 9.82
C ILE A 17 -9.87 20.42 9.73
N GLY A 18 -9.91 21.41 8.83
CA GLY A 18 -8.91 22.48 8.77
C GLY A 18 -7.58 22.08 8.13
N VAL A 19 -7.52 21.00 7.33
CA VAL A 19 -6.28 20.58 6.64
C VAL A 19 -6.09 21.22 5.25
N GLY A 20 -6.81 22.30 4.97
CA GLY A 20 -6.64 23.13 3.78
C GLY A 20 -7.93 23.35 2.99
N GLN A 21 -7.79 24.10 1.88
CA GLN A 21 -8.90 24.46 0.97
C GLN A 21 -8.96 23.44 -0.18
N ALA A 22 -9.25 22.17 0.15
CA ALA A 22 -9.30 21.10 -0.83
C ALA A 22 -10.34 21.39 -1.93
N LYS A 23 -9.94 21.17 -3.18
CA LYS A 23 -10.77 21.30 -4.39
C LYS A 23 -10.89 19.94 -5.07
N VAL A 24 -11.99 19.74 -5.79
CA VAL A 24 -12.20 18.55 -6.62
C VAL A 24 -11.77 18.83 -8.04
N PHE A 25 -11.06 17.89 -8.65
CA PHE A 25 -10.71 17.87 -10.06
C PHE A 25 -11.41 16.70 -10.73
N LYS A 26 -11.79 16.86 -11.99
CA LYS A 26 -12.50 15.82 -12.76
C LYS A 26 -11.56 14.77 -13.32
N THR A 27 -10.33 15.18 -13.64
CA THR A 27 -9.31 14.31 -14.22
C THR A 27 -7.96 14.48 -13.51
N ILE A 28 -7.10 13.49 -13.62
CA ILE A 28 -5.70 13.57 -13.16
C ILE A 28 -4.96 14.65 -13.97
N SER A 29 -5.26 14.74 -15.25
CA SER A 29 -4.69 15.75 -16.14
C SER A 29 -4.97 17.19 -15.68
N GLU A 30 -6.17 17.48 -15.17
CA GLU A 30 -6.49 18.78 -14.55
C GLU A 30 -5.68 19.03 -13.27
N MET A 31 -5.42 17.97 -12.48
CA MET A 31 -4.56 18.09 -11.29
C MET A 31 -3.12 18.39 -11.68
N VAL A 32 -2.56 17.68 -12.69
CA VAL A 32 -1.19 17.90 -13.18
C VAL A 32 -1.05 19.32 -13.75
N ALA A 33 -2.07 19.84 -14.42
CA ALA A 33 -2.05 21.18 -15.01
C ALA A 33 -2.22 22.33 -13.99
N HIS A 34 -2.59 22.02 -12.74
CA HIS A 34 -2.88 23.07 -11.74
C HIS A 34 -1.58 23.63 -11.15
N PRO A 35 -1.34 24.95 -11.22
CA PRO A 35 -0.07 25.57 -10.84
C PRO A 35 0.32 25.41 -9.36
N ASP A 36 -0.65 25.20 -8.49
CA ASP A 36 -0.42 25.03 -7.05
C ASP A 36 -0.17 23.55 -6.65
N ILE A 37 -0.24 22.60 -7.62
CA ILE A 37 0.01 21.17 -7.37
C ILE A 37 1.37 20.82 -7.93
N ASN A 38 2.30 20.44 -7.06
CA ASN A 38 3.64 20.03 -7.44
C ASN A 38 3.95 18.56 -7.10
N ALA A 39 3.06 17.86 -6.41
CA ALA A 39 3.20 16.45 -6.11
C ALA A 39 1.82 15.77 -6.02
N LEU A 40 1.75 14.48 -6.35
CA LEU A 40 0.53 13.71 -6.25
C LEU A 40 0.69 12.53 -5.28
N TRP A 41 -0.39 12.24 -4.56
CA TRP A 41 -0.48 11.11 -3.65
C TRP A 41 -1.53 10.12 -4.16
N ILE A 42 -1.07 8.92 -4.56
CA ILE A 42 -1.92 7.89 -5.15
C ILE A 42 -2.42 6.96 -4.04
N CYS A 43 -3.65 7.20 -3.57
CA CYS A 43 -4.37 6.34 -2.64
C CYS A 43 -5.47 5.51 -3.34
N ALA A 44 -5.40 5.39 -4.67
CA ALA A 44 -6.34 4.64 -5.46
C ALA A 44 -6.20 3.12 -5.24
N PRO A 45 -7.25 2.31 -5.51
CA PRO A 45 -7.19 0.86 -5.41
C PRO A 45 -6.07 0.24 -6.26
N ASN A 46 -5.54 -0.90 -5.82
CA ASN A 46 -4.37 -1.55 -6.43
C ASN A 46 -4.50 -1.76 -7.94
N TYR A 47 -5.68 -2.17 -8.41
CA TYR A 47 -5.95 -2.44 -9.83
C TYR A 47 -5.95 -1.20 -10.74
N THR A 48 -5.94 0.01 -10.18
CA THR A 48 -5.98 1.26 -10.97
C THR A 48 -4.62 1.97 -11.02
N ARG A 49 -3.61 1.53 -10.28
CA ARG A 49 -2.38 2.30 -10.06
C ARG A 49 -1.54 2.49 -11.32
N VAL A 50 -1.46 1.47 -12.17
CA VAL A 50 -0.74 1.57 -13.44
C VAL A 50 -1.42 2.60 -14.35
N GLU A 51 -2.75 2.52 -14.51
CA GLU A 51 -3.53 3.46 -15.31
C GLU A 51 -3.40 4.91 -14.81
N VAL A 52 -3.45 5.09 -13.48
CA VAL A 52 -3.25 6.41 -12.84
C VAL A 52 -1.87 6.97 -13.15
N MET A 53 -0.83 6.14 -13.05
CA MET A 53 0.54 6.58 -13.39
C MET A 53 0.71 6.88 -14.88
N GLU A 54 0.10 6.09 -15.75
CA GLU A 54 0.11 6.35 -17.21
C GLU A 54 -0.54 7.70 -17.50
N GLU A 55 -1.70 8.03 -16.91
CA GLU A 55 -2.36 9.33 -17.13
C GLU A 55 -1.53 10.51 -16.58
N ILE A 56 -0.83 10.34 -15.45
CA ILE A 56 0.10 11.34 -14.92
C ILE A 56 1.23 11.59 -15.90
N VAL A 57 1.89 10.52 -16.36
CA VAL A 57 3.04 10.59 -17.28
C VAL A 57 2.62 11.21 -18.61
N ASP A 58 1.53 10.74 -19.19
CA ASP A 58 0.99 11.29 -20.45
C ASP A 58 0.68 12.78 -20.32
N SER A 59 0.17 13.21 -19.17
CA SER A 59 -0.11 14.63 -18.91
C SER A 59 1.17 15.47 -18.89
N ILE A 60 2.23 14.98 -18.25
CA ILE A 60 3.53 15.64 -18.17
C ILE A 60 4.20 15.69 -19.56
N GLU A 61 4.25 14.55 -20.27
CA GLU A 61 4.86 14.45 -21.61
C GLU A 61 4.16 15.32 -22.66
N ASN A 62 2.84 15.54 -22.51
CA ASN A 62 2.07 16.46 -23.33
C ASN A 62 2.16 17.93 -22.86
N GLY A 63 3.03 18.26 -21.91
CA GLY A 63 3.30 19.62 -21.47
C GLY A 63 2.15 20.29 -20.72
N LYS A 64 1.24 19.52 -20.10
CA LYS A 64 0.10 20.09 -19.36
C LYS A 64 0.49 20.69 -18.01
N GLY A 65 1.59 20.23 -17.43
CA GLY A 65 2.13 20.72 -16.16
C GLY A 65 3.38 19.97 -15.75
N GLU A 66 3.94 20.37 -14.61
CA GLU A 66 5.15 19.78 -14.03
C GLU A 66 4.88 19.32 -12.60
N LEU A 67 5.37 18.16 -12.25
CA LEU A 67 5.36 17.64 -10.89
C LEU A 67 6.79 17.40 -10.42
N ILE A 68 7.04 17.55 -9.12
CA ILE A 68 8.30 17.22 -8.47
C ILE A 68 8.33 15.73 -8.13
N GLY A 69 7.20 15.16 -7.73
CA GLY A 69 7.18 13.77 -7.29
C GLY A 69 5.78 13.17 -7.18
N VAL A 70 5.78 11.87 -6.95
CA VAL A 70 4.59 11.07 -6.72
C VAL A 70 4.82 10.14 -5.53
N ALA A 71 3.83 10.02 -4.65
CA ALA A 71 3.81 9.03 -3.60
C ALA A 71 2.67 8.02 -3.87
N CYS A 72 2.95 6.74 -3.71
CA CYS A 72 1.99 5.68 -3.98
C CYS A 72 1.78 4.78 -2.76
N GLU A 73 0.50 4.53 -2.44
CA GLU A 73 0.10 3.61 -1.38
C GLU A 73 0.54 2.17 -1.65
N LYS A 74 0.71 1.45 -0.54
CA LYS A 74 1.01 0.01 -0.55
C LYS A 74 -0.23 -0.83 -0.99
N PRO A 75 0.00 -1.99 -1.58
CA PRO A 75 1.17 -2.38 -2.32
C PRO A 75 1.29 -1.57 -3.61
N LEU A 76 2.48 -1.46 -4.17
CA LEU A 76 2.74 -0.62 -5.34
C LEU A 76 1.99 -1.08 -6.61
N GLY A 77 1.59 -2.33 -6.64
CA GLY A 77 0.80 -2.94 -7.71
C GLY A 77 0.25 -4.29 -7.24
N ARG A 78 -0.61 -4.91 -8.05
CA ARG A 78 -1.18 -6.23 -7.75
C ARG A 78 -0.14 -7.37 -7.83
N ASN A 79 0.94 -7.12 -8.52
CA ASN A 79 2.04 -8.07 -8.74
C ASN A 79 3.33 -7.33 -9.09
N VAL A 80 4.44 -8.06 -9.14
CA VAL A 80 5.78 -7.50 -9.42
C VAL A 80 5.84 -6.81 -10.80
N LYS A 81 5.12 -7.30 -11.81
CA LYS A 81 5.11 -6.68 -13.14
C LYS A 81 4.49 -5.29 -13.11
N GLU A 82 3.36 -5.14 -12.42
CA GLU A 82 2.70 -3.83 -12.23
C GLU A 82 3.55 -2.88 -11.38
N ALA A 83 4.13 -3.39 -10.28
CA ALA A 83 5.02 -2.59 -9.44
C ALA A 83 6.24 -2.06 -10.22
N LYS A 84 6.87 -2.90 -11.05
CA LYS A 84 7.95 -2.47 -11.95
C LYS A 84 7.48 -1.45 -12.98
N LYS A 85 6.25 -1.60 -13.50
CA LYS A 85 5.69 -0.64 -14.47
C LYS A 85 5.45 0.72 -13.83
N VAL A 86 4.95 0.77 -12.59
CA VAL A 86 4.78 2.03 -11.84
C VAL A 86 6.14 2.72 -11.63
N LEU A 87 7.17 1.97 -11.24
CA LEU A 87 8.53 2.51 -11.08
C LEU A 87 9.10 3.04 -12.40
N GLU A 88 9.03 2.25 -13.47
CA GLU A 88 9.47 2.65 -14.82
C GLU A 88 8.80 3.95 -15.29
N LEU A 89 7.49 4.08 -15.07
CA LEU A 89 6.73 5.27 -15.41
C LEU A 89 7.19 6.50 -14.62
N THR A 90 7.47 6.32 -13.33
CA THR A 90 7.96 7.38 -12.45
C THR A 90 9.35 7.87 -12.89
N GLU A 91 10.26 6.93 -13.16
CA GLU A 91 11.62 7.22 -13.64
C GLU A 91 11.62 7.89 -15.02
N ARG A 92 10.71 7.49 -15.91
CA ARG A 92 10.62 8.00 -17.30
C ARG A 92 10.44 9.51 -17.37
N VAL A 93 9.71 10.11 -16.44
CA VAL A 93 9.49 11.56 -16.37
C VAL A 93 10.26 12.24 -15.24
N GLY A 94 11.21 11.54 -14.61
CA GLY A 94 12.11 12.10 -13.62
C GLY A 94 11.47 12.54 -12.31
N LEU A 95 10.34 11.93 -11.92
CA LEU A 95 9.68 12.23 -10.65
C LEU A 95 10.43 11.62 -9.47
N LEU A 96 10.46 12.34 -8.35
CA LEU A 96 10.80 11.73 -7.07
C LEU A 96 9.71 10.73 -6.69
N ASP A 97 10.11 9.54 -6.27
CA ASP A 97 9.21 8.48 -5.86
C ASP A 97 9.06 8.37 -4.34
N GLY A 98 7.86 8.04 -3.89
CA GLY A 98 7.56 7.71 -2.51
C GLY A 98 6.68 6.47 -2.41
N TYR A 99 7.14 5.45 -1.69
CA TYR A 99 6.36 4.27 -1.36
C TYR A 99 5.82 4.37 0.07
N LEU A 100 4.49 4.31 0.22
CA LEU A 100 3.82 4.64 1.47
C LEU A 100 3.59 3.40 2.34
N GLU A 101 4.68 2.77 2.77
CA GLU A 101 4.63 1.77 3.83
C GLU A 101 4.58 2.49 5.18
N ASN A 102 3.36 2.75 5.67
CA ASN A 102 3.12 3.60 6.82
C ASN A 102 3.45 2.97 8.18
N GLN A 103 3.43 1.64 8.28
CA GLN A 103 3.64 0.93 9.55
C GLN A 103 5.01 1.21 10.16
N VAL A 104 6.05 1.32 9.33
CA VAL A 104 7.41 1.62 9.82
C VAL A 104 7.54 3.02 10.44
N PHE A 105 6.57 3.90 10.20
CA PHE A 105 6.52 5.25 10.81
C PHE A 105 5.64 5.32 12.06
N ALA A 106 4.97 4.22 12.44
CA ALA A 106 4.19 4.18 13.67
C ALA A 106 5.10 4.49 14.88
N PRO A 107 4.67 5.36 15.80
CA PRO A 107 5.50 5.76 16.96
C PRO A 107 6.00 4.59 17.79
N SER A 108 5.21 3.52 17.92
CA SER A 108 5.60 2.29 18.61
C SER A 108 6.75 1.56 17.90
N VAL A 109 6.70 1.49 16.59
CA VAL A 109 7.72 0.82 15.74
C VAL A 109 9.02 1.62 15.75
N THR A 110 8.95 2.92 15.48
CA THR A 110 10.13 3.80 15.46
C THR A 110 10.81 3.87 16.83
N ARG A 111 10.03 4.00 17.91
CA ARG A 111 10.56 4.02 19.28
C ARG A 111 11.09 2.65 19.70
N GLY A 112 10.42 1.58 19.31
CA GLY A 112 10.88 0.21 19.53
C GLY A 112 12.26 -0.03 18.92
N LYS A 113 12.44 0.34 17.66
CA LYS A 113 13.73 0.26 16.96
C LYS A 113 14.81 1.07 17.68
N GLU A 114 14.52 2.30 18.05
CA GLU A 114 15.46 3.14 18.80
C GLU A 114 15.94 2.47 20.09
N ILE A 115 15.03 1.93 20.90
CA ILE A 115 15.37 1.26 22.16
C ILE A 115 16.21 0.02 21.91
N ILE A 116 15.80 -0.83 20.95
CA ILE A 116 16.52 -2.06 20.60
C ILE A 116 17.96 -1.75 20.21
N TRP A 117 18.15 -0.80 19.32
CA TRP A 117 19.50 -0.50 18.78
C TRP A 117 20.34 0.38 19.71
N SER A 118 19.75 1.34 20.43
CA SER A 118 20.51 2.22 21.33
C SER A 118 20.88 1.57 22.67
N ARG A 119 20.10 0.60 23.13
CA ARG A 119 20.26 -0.07 24.43
C ARG A 119 20.47 -1.58 24.29
N GLY A 120 19.51 -2.30 23.70
CA GLY A 120 19.56 -3.76 23.58
C GLY A 120 20.79 -4.24 22.83
N ALA A 121 21.05 -3.69 21.64
CA ALA A 121 22.18 -4.11 20.82
C ALA A 121 23.55 -3.82 21.47
N LYS A 122 23.63 -2.83 22.34
CA LYS A 122 24.87 -2.54 23.11
C LYS A 122 25.12 -3.57 24.21
N ALA A 123 24.07 -4.15 24.77
CA ALA A 123 24.15 -5.09 25.90
C ALA A 123 24.29 -6.54 25.42
N THR A 124 23.57 -6.94 24.36
CA THR A 124 23.43 -8.34 23.97
C THR A 124 23.83 -8.63 22.51
N GLY A 125 24.30 -7.61 21.76
CA GLY A 125 24.59 -7.70 20.34
C GLY A 125 23.37 -7.34 19.47
N ARG A 126 23.64 -7.22 18.17
CA ARG A 126 22.62 -6.81 17.18
C ARG A 126 21.44 -7.81 17.15
N PRO A 127 20.23 -7.33 16.90
CA PRO A 127 19.10 -8.23 16.64
C PRO A 127 19.37 -9.05 15.36
N TYR A 128 19.03 -10.33 15.40
CA TYR A 128 19.26 -11.28 14.30
C TYR A 128 18.01 -12.03 13.88
N LEU A 129 16.91 -11.88 14.61
CA LEU A 129 15.63 -12.50 14.31
C LEU A 129 14.51 -11.51 14.61
N ALA A 130 13.59 -11.34 13.66
CA ALA A 130 12.33 -10.67 13.88
C ALA A 130 11.18 -11.65 13.67
N ARG A 131 10.11 -11.47 14.45
CA ARG A 131 8.82 -12.13 14.25
C ARG A 131 7.78 -11.04 14.20
N ALA A 132 7.15 -10.89 13.05
CA ALA A 132 6.08 -9.93 12.83
C ALA A 132 4.80 -10.68 12.46
N SER A 133 3.68 -10.22 12.98
CA SER A 133 2.36 -10.70 12.61
C SER A 133 1.38 -9.55 12.60
N GLU A 134 0.46 -9.61 11.67
CA GLU A 134 -0.64 -8.67 11.56
C GLU A 134 -1.93 -9.44 11.31
N GLU A 135 -2.98 -9.10 12.06
CA GLU A 135 -4.24 -9.82 12.03
C GLU A 135 -5.41 -8.85 12.20
N HIS A 136 -6.44 -8.99 11.36
CA HIS A 136 -7.68 -8.26 11.53
C HIS A 136 -8.91 -9.06 11.04
N SER A 137 -10.10 -8.53 11.25
CA SER A 137 -11.36 -9.21 10.92
C SER A 137 -11.71 -9.25 9.44
N GLY A 138 -10.85 -8.71 8.59
CA GLY A 138 -11.02 -8.59 7.15
C GLY A 138 -11.19 -7.14 6.69
N PRO A 139 -10.95 -6.86 5.41
CA PRO A 139 -10.99 -5.51 4.84
C PRO A 139 -12.42 -4.96 4.74
N HIS A 140 -12.54 -3.63 4.73
CA HIS A 140 -13.82 -2.94 4.78
C HIS A 140 -14.47 -2.71 3.42
N MET A 141 -13.69 -2.79 2.32
CA MET A 141 -14.20 -2.51 0.97
C MET A 141 -14.31 -3.81 0.16
N PRO A 142 -15.38 -3.99 -0.62
CA PRO A 142 -15.62 -5.23 -1.36
C PRO A 142 -14.48 -5.64 -2.30
N TRP A 143 -13.81 -4.71 -2.95
CA TRP A 143 -12.74 -5.01 -3.90
C TRP A 143 -11.49 -5.66 -3.26
N PHE A 144 -11.28 -5.47 -1.96
CA PHE A 144 -10.19 -6.14 -1.24
C PHE A 144 -10.40 -7.66 -1.10
N TRP A 145 -11.65 -8.12 -1.23
CA TRP A 145 -11.98 -9.54 -1.18
C TRP A 145 -11.83 -10.24 -2.53
N GLU A 146 -11.58 -9.49 -3.58
CA GLU A 146 -11.41 -10.01 -4.94
C GLU A 146 -9.92 -10.03 -5.30
N GLY A 147 -9.33 -11.24 -5.32
CA GLY A 147 -7.89 -11.41 -5.58
C GLY A 147 -7.41 -10.78 -6.90
N GLU A 148 -8.25 -10.74 -7.92
CA GLU A 148 -7.93 -10.09 -9.20
C GLU A 148 -7.80 -8.56 -9.07
N LEU A 149 -8.56 -7.93 -8.18
CA LEU A 149 -8.53 -6.48 -7.94
C LEU A 149 -7.45 -6.11 -6.92
N GLN A 150 -7.32 -6.93 -5.88
CA GLN A 150 -6.34 -6.73 -4.80
C GLN A 150 -4.92 -7.16 -5.22
N GLY A 151 -4.80 -8.20 -6.04
CA GLY A 151 -3.53 -8.83 -6.42
C GLY A 151 -3.19 -10.05 -5.55
N GLY A 152 -4.16 -10.56 -4.82
CA GLY A 152 -4.07 -11.64 -3.84
C GLY A 152 -4.99 -11.37 -2.66
N GLY A 153 -4.68 -11.94 -1.52
CA GLY A 153 -5.41 -11.72 -0.27
C GLY A 153 -4.51 -11.10 0.81
N VAL A 154 -4.48 -11.75 1.96
CA VAL A 154 -3.74 -11.28 3.13
C VAL A 154 -2.23 -11.13 2.88
N LEU A 155 -1.66 -11.92 1.99
CA LEU A 155 -0.25 -11.83 1.64
C LEU A 155 0.08 -10.45 1.02
N ASN A 156 -0.75 -9.97 0.12
CA ASN A 156 -0.54 -8.69 -0.55
C ASN A 156 -1.04 -7.50 0.30
N ASP A 157 -2.06 -7.70 1.13
CA ASP A 157 -2.64 -6.64 1.95
C ASP A 157 -1.89 -6.40 3.27
N MET A 158 -1.56 -7.49 3.98
CA MET A 158 -1.06 -7.46 5.36
C MET A 158 0.42 -7.83 5.46
N MET A 159 0.85 -8.90 4.78
CA MET A 159 2.21 -9.39 4.91
C MET A 159 3.25 -8.42 4.35
N CYS A 160 2.90 -7.53 3.44
CA CYS A 160 3.78 -6.46 2.98
C CYS A 160 4.26 -5.59 4.16
N HIS A 161 3.37 -5.27 5.11
CA HIS A 161 3.71 -4.56 6.34
C HIS A 161 4.64 -5.39 7.22
N SER A 162 4.24 -6.61 7.55
CA SER A 162 5.02 -7.49 8.45
C SER A 162 6.45 -7.74 7.93
N VAL A 163 6.62 -7.92 6.61
CA VAL A 163 7.94 -8.10 6.00
C VAL A 163 8.79 -6.83 6.11
N GLU A 164 8.20 -5.66 5.81
CA GLU A 164 8.96 -4.41 5.87
C GLU A 164 9.24 -3.97 7.31
N GLU A 165 8.32 -4.18 8.25
CA GLU A 165 8.59 -3.94 9.67
C GLU A 165 9.73 -4.82 10.19
N ALA A 166 9.72 -6.12 9.88
CA ALA A 166 10.79 -7.04 10.25
C ALA A 166 12.14 -6.57 9.69
N ARG A 167 12.18 -6.22 8.39
CA ARG A 167 13.36 -5.68 7.73
C ARG A 167 13.81 -4.37 8.36
N PHE A 168 12.88 -3.45 8.64
CA PHE A 168 13.16 -2.19 9.30
C PHE A 168 13.78 -2.41 10.68
N MET A 169 13.19 -3.27 11.51
CA MET A 169 13.68 -3.54 12.86
C MET A 169 15.08 -4.19 12.88
N LEU A 170 15.39 -5.05 11.92
CA LEU A 170 16.70 -5.72 11.79
C LEU A 170 17.78 -4.85 11.14
N THR A 171 17.40 -3.83 10.38
CA THR A 171 18.35 -2.91 9.72
C THR A 171 19.05 -2.03 10.74
N ASP A 172 20.39 -2.05 10.75
CA ASP A 172 21.20 -1.15 11.56
C ASP A 172 20.86 0.31 11.22
N PRO A 173 20.58 1.18 12.21
CA PRO A 173 20.26 2.59 11.97
C PRO A 173 21.32 3.39 11.18
N LYS A 174 22.55 2.88 11.10
CA LYS A 174 23.65 3.47 10.33
C LYS A 174 23.76 2.94 8.91
N LYS A 175 22.88 2.05 8.50
CA LYS A 175 22.87 1.41 7.18
C LYS A 175 21.54 1.63 6.48
N THR A 176 21.56 1.51 5.16
CA THR A 176 20.36 1.53 4.34
C THR A 176 19.64 0.17 4.38
N ARG A 177 18.40 0.12 3.92
CA ARG A 177 17.59 -1.11 3.86
C ARG A 177 18.21 -2.19 2.98
N GLU A 178 18.96 -1.80 1.96
CA GLU A 178 19.66 -2.70 1.03
C GLU A 178 20.77 -3.52 1.71
N SER A 179 21.16 -3.16 2.93
CA SER A 179 22.08 -3.95 3.75
C SER A 179 21.53 -5.31 4.21
N LEU A 180 20.20 -5.50 4.08
CA LEU A 180 19.52 -6.78 4.29
C LEU A 180 18.86 -7.20 2.98
N THR A 181 19.40 -8.26 2.38
CA THR A 181 18.89 -8.84 1.13
C THR A 181 18.35 -10.23 1.40
N PRO A 182 17.11 -10.53 1.02
CA PRO A 182 16.56 -11.87 1.09
C PRO A 182 17.39 -12.85 0.24
N ILE A 183 17.73 -14.01 0.78
CA ILE A 183 18.46 -15.07 0.08
C ILE A 183 17.58 -16.28 -0.23
N SER A 184 16.53 -16.47 0.55
CA SER A 184 15.53 -17.52 0.33
C SER A 184 14.21 -17.14 0.97
N VAL A 185 13.12 -17.70 0.45
CA VAL A 185 11.79 -17.56 1.01
C VAL A 185 11.14 -18.93 1.07
N ASN A 186 10.60 -19.28 2.25
CA ASN A 186 9.70 -20.41 2.42
C ASN A 186 8.36 -19.86 2.91
N ALA A 187 7.30 -20.03 2.12
CA ALA A 187 5.99 -19.45 2.41
C ALA A 187 4.87 -20.49 2.27
N TYR A 188 3.81 -20.26 3.02
CA TYR A 188 2.55 -20.97 2.94
C TYR A 188 1.40 -19.99 2.95
N ALA A 189 0.45 -20.16 2.03
CA ALA A 189 -0.77 -19.39 1.96
C ALA A 189 -1.99 -20.32 1.82
N SER A 190 -3.11 -19.96 2.41
CA SER A 190 -4.32 -20.78 2.40
C SER A 190 -5.58 -19.96 2.67
N CYS A 191 -6.73 -20.52 2.32
CA CYS A 191 -8.05 -20.05 2.75
C CYS A 191 -8.49 -20.90 3.94
N LEU A 192 -8.42 -20.34 5.14
CA LEU A 192 -8.74 -21.08 6.38
C LEU A 192 -10.17 -20.81 6.87
N LYS A 193 -10.68 -19.61 6.68
CA LYS A 193 -11.96 -19.16 7.24
C LYS A 193 -12.98 -18.78 6.16
N TRP A 194 -12.68 -17.77 5.37
CA TRP A 194 -13.67 -17.06 4.56
C TRP A 194 -14.20 -17.85 3.36
N GLN A 195 -13.52 -18.93 2.96
CA GLN A 195 -14.00 -19.85 1.93
C GLN A 195 -14.97 -20.92 2.48
N ARG A 196 -15.12 -21.03 3.80
CA ARG A 196 -16.11 -21.91 4.39
C ARG A 196 -17.51 -21.36 4.13
N PRO A 197 -18.49 -22.19 3.73
CA PRO A 197 -19.81 -21.71 3.29
C PRO A 197 -20.50 -20.76 4.28
N GLU A 198 -20.46 -21.08 5.56
CA GLU A 198 -21.08 -20.27 6.62
C GLU A 198 -20.49 -18.86 6.72
N TYR A 199 -19.18 -18.67 6.52
CA TYR A 199 -18.53 -17.36 6.54
C TYR A 199 -18.67 -16.64 5.21
N ALA A 200 -18.59 -17.34 4.10
CA ALA A 200 -18.78 -16.77 2.77
C ALA A 200 -20.20 -16.19 2.60
N GLU A 201 -21.22 -16.85 3.14
CA GLU A 201 -22.58 -16.30 3.14
C GLU A 201 -22.73 -15.06 4.02
N ILE A 202 -22.07 -15.00 5.17
CA ILE A 202 -22.00 -13.79 6.00
C ILE A 202 -21.36 -12.63 5.21
N LEU A 203 -20.23 -12.89 4.56
CA LEU A 203 -19.52 -11.90 3.77
C LEU A 203 -20.37 -11.41 2.58
N LYS A 204 -21.01 -12.32 1.86
CA LYS A 204 -21.92 -12.00 0.77
C LYS A 204 -23.09 -11.13 1.22
N LYS A 205 -23.69 -11.46 2.35
CA LYS A 205 -24.77 -10.67 2.96
C LYS A 205 -24.28 -9.27 3.35
N ASN A 206 -23.16 -9.17 4.04
CA ASN A 206 -22.60 -7.89 4.51
C ASN A 206 -22.14 -6.98 3.37
N SER A 207 -21.76 -7.56 2.24
CA SER A 207 -21.38 -6.81 1.03
C SER A 207 -22.55 -6.49 0.10
N ASN A 208 -23.79 -6.76 0.50
CA ASN A 208 -24.97 -6.65 -0.36
C ASN A 208 -24.83 -7.45 -1.67
N GLY A 209 -24.29 -8.65 -1.60
CA GLY A 209 -24.06 -9.53 -2.74
C GLY A 209 -22.88 -9.19 -3.65
N LYS A 210 -22.07 -8.19 -3.29
CA LYS A 210 -20.94 -7.73 -4.12
C LYS A 210 -19.70 -8.63 -4.01
N THR A 211 -19.61 -9.43 -2.95
CA THR A 211 -18.47 -10.33 -2.72
C THR A 211 -18.90 -11.77 -2.87
N ASP A 212 -18.28 -12.49 -3.78
CA ASP A 212 -18.47 -13.94 -3.99
C ASP A 212 -17.15 -14.68 -3.70
N TYR A 213 -16.88 -14.88 -2.43
CA TYR A 213 -15.61 -15.44 -1.98
C TYR A 213 -15.51 -16.96 -2.21
N ILE A 214 -16.61 -17.67 -2.41
CA ILE A 214 -16.59 -19.10 -2.76
C ILE A 214 -16.03 -19.31 -4.16
N ASN A 215 -16.51 -18.53 -5.13
CA ASN A 215 -16.09 -18.68 -6.52
C ASN A 215 -14.85 -17.87 -6.88
N ARG A 216 -14.51 -16.84 -6.09
CA ARG A 216 -13.34 -15.98 -6.29
C ARG A 216 -12.53 -15.82 -5.01
N PRO A 217 -12.02 -16.92 -4.44
CA PRO A 217 -11.27 -16.85 -3.20
C PRO A 217 -9.90 -16.22 -3.42
N SER A 218 -9.44 -15.55 -2.37
CA SER A 218 -8.03 -15.20 -2.18
C SER A 218 -7.58 -15.74 -0.82
N GLU A 219 -6.28 -15.85 -0.59
CA GLU A 219 -5.79 -16.36 0.68
C GLU A 219 -6.17 -15.42 1.84
N ASP A 220 -6.68 -15.99 2.94
CA ASP A 220 -6.99 -15.30 4.19
C ASP A 220 -6.01 -15.65 5.33
N PHE A 221 -5.00 -16.44 5.00
CA PHE A 221 -3.88 -16.80 5.85
C PHE A 221 -2.61 -16.90 5.03
N ALA A 222 -1.53 -16.30 5.53
CA ALA A 222 -0.19 -16.49 4.98
C ALA A 222 0.85 -16.47 6.09
N ARG A 223 1.95 -17.22 5.88
CA ARG A 223 3.16 -17.17 6.71
C ARG A 223 4.38 -17.31 5.83
N SER A 224 5.48 -16.67 6.21
CA SER A 224 6.76 -16.83 5.52
C SER A 224 7.93 -16.89 6.49
N LEU A 225 8.98 -17.54 6.06
CA LEU A 225 10.32 -17.48 6.61
C LEU A 225 11.23 -16.94 5.51
N ILE A 226 11.88 -15.83 5.78
CA ILE A 226 12.71 -15.09 4.83
C ILE A 226 14.13 -15.01 5.35
#